data_8aba96b625426170873b8a10649c9c2f
#
_entry.id   8aba96b625426170873b8a10649c9c2f
#
_cell.length_a   1.000
_cell.length_b   1.000
_cell.length_c   1.000
_cell.angle_alpha   90.00
_cell.angle_beta   90.00
_cell.angle_gamma   90.00
#
_symmetry.space_group_name_H-M   'P 1'
#
loop_
_entity.id
_entity.type
_entity.pdbx_description
1 polymer ?
#
loop_
_entity_poly.entity_id
_entity_poly.type
_entity_poly.pdbx_seq_one_letter_code
_entity_poly.pdbx_strand_id
1 'polypeptide(L)'
;FGKRISPTMNISVGKWFTPGLGLRLQYSGLQAKGFTTDPLADYVKGTQRENGSYKQRFDYMNFHGDVMFNLNALFGGYNQDRVYEIIPYLGAGITHNYTKPHRQALSVNAGIINRFRISNAIDINLELNAMGVEDKFDGTVAGKGYDGVFSATLGLTYHFPKRGFNRPMPQLISALELSAMQQQMAEMAAANQQLESALTAAQNRPVEVTETEVVVTDPNIAPRTVFFKIGSAELSPREVMNISYLAKQMQE
;
A
#
# COMPACT_ATOMS: atom_id res chain seq x y z
N PHE A 1 32.59 17.78 -13.74
CA PHE A 1 31.84 16.74 -12.98
C PHE A 1 32.75 16.05 -11.95
N GLY A 2 33.93 15.53 -12.30
CA GLY A 2 34.79 14.74 -11.42
C GLY A 2 35.22 15.37 -10.09
N LYS A 3 35.22 16.70 -9.98
CA LYS A 3 35.60 17.42 -8.74
C LYS A 3 34.50 17.39 -7.64
N ARG A 4 33.30 16.84 -7.94
CA ARG A 4 32.17 16.69 -6.99
C ARG A 4 32.05 15.28 -6.43
N ILE A 5 32.79 14.32 -6.94
CA ILE A 5 32.71 12.93 -6.48
C ILE A 5 33.36 12.81 -5.11
N SER A 6 32.68 12.17 -4.18
CA SER A 6 33.14 11.83 -2.84
C SER A 6 32.84 10.37 -2.54
N PRO A 7 33.65 9.71 -1.70
CA PRO A 7 33.39 8.33 -1.33
C PRO A 7 32.10 8.23 -0.50
N THR A 8 31.33 7.18 -0.73
CA THR A 8 30.19 6.79 0.08
C THR A 8 30.24 5.29 0.38
N MET A 9 29.65 4.87 1.47
CA MET A 9 29.56 3.48 1.90
C MET A 9 28.15 3.20 2.38
N ASN A 10 27.64 2.00 2.07
CA ASN A 10 26.33 1.55 2.51
C ASN A 10 26.45 0.21 3.23
N ILE A 11 25.76 0.07 4.36
CA ILE A 11 25.54 -1.21 5.04
C ILE A 11 24.05 -1.34 5.26
N SER A 12 23.48 -2.48 4.89
CA SER A 12 22.05 -2.67 5.01
C SER A 12 21.70 -4.08 5.46
N VAL A 13 20.55 -4.19 6.11
CA VAL A 13 19.89 -5.44 6.43
C VAL A 13 18.44 -5.33 5.98
N GLY A 14 17.94 -6.37 5.32
CA GLY A 14 16.59 -6.35 4.79
C GLY A 14 15.93 -7.71 4.86
N LYS A 15 14.60 -7.70 4.72
CA LYS A 15 13.79 -8.90 4.66
C LYS A 15 12.74 -8.76 3.57
N TRP A 16 12.63 -9.77 2.76
CA TRP A 16 11.54 -9.93 1.81
C TRP A 16 10.38 -10.65 2.51
N PHE A 17 9.20 -10.05 2.48
CA PHE A 17 7.96 -10.63 3.02
C PHE A 17 7.19 -11.39 1.95
N THR A 18 7.24 -10.87 0.74
CA THR A 18 6.74 -11.54 -0.46
C THR A 18 7.82 -11.50 -1.54
N PRO A 19 7.69 -12.25 -2.64
CA PRO A 19 8.63 -12.13 -3.76
C PRO A 19 8.78 -10.72 -4.32
N GLY A 20 7.71 -9.91 -4.21
CA GLY A 20 7.64 -8.57 -4.77
C GLY A 20 7.83 -7.44 -3.77
N LEU A 21 7.74 -7.68 -2.45
CA LEU A 21 7.76 -6.65 -1.42
C LEU A 21 8.74 -6.99 -0.30
N GLY A 22 9.64 -6.07 -0.01
CA GLY A 22 10.61 -6.18 1.07
C GLY A 22 10.77 -4.89 1.86
N LEU A 23 11.35 -5.01 3.04
CA LEU A 23 11.78 -3.89 3.86
C LEU A 23 13.30 -3.97 4.08
N ARG A 24 13.94 -2.82 4.16
CA ARG A 24 15.37 -2.67 4.39
C ARG A 24 15.63 -1.54 5.39
N LEU A 25 16.58 -1.75 6.28
CA LEU A 25 17.23 -0.70 7.05
C LEU A 25 18.63 -0.50 6.48
N GLN A 26 19.00 0.73 6.22
CA GLN A 26 20.29 1.07 5.62
C GLN A 26 20.96 2.18 6.40
N TYR A 27 22.25 2.00 6.65
CA TYR A 27 23.18 3.03 7.04
C TYR A 27 24.00 3.41 5.80
N SER A 28 24.01 4.68 5.45
CA SER A 28 24.73 5.20 4.30
C SER A 28 25.46 6.50 4.65
N GLY A 29 26.45 6.86 3.88
CA GLY A 29 27.20 8.10 4.03
C GLY A 29 28.71 7.86 3.95
N LEU A 30 29.45 8.78 4.26
CA LEU A 30 30.86 9.04 4.60
C LEU A 30 31.14 10.52 4.39
N GLN A 31 31.17 10.98 3.16
CA GLN A 31 31.56 12.32 2.82
C GLN A 31 30.69 12.89 1.70
N ALA A 32 30.21 14.11 1.90
CA ALA A 32 29.57 14.88 0.85
C ALA A 32 30.43 16.08 0.43
N LYS A 33 30.30 16.45 -0.84
CA LYS A 33 30.91 17.65 -1.42
C LYS A 33 29.84 18.48 -2.09
N GLY A 34 29.70 19.72 -1.64
CA GLY A 34 28.85 20.75 -2.19
C GLY A 34 29.58 21.92 -2.77
N PHE A 35 28.83 22.89 -3.26
CA PHE A 35 29.29 24.20 -3.66
C PHE A 35 28.27 25.25 -3.24
N THR A 36 28.78 26.33 -2.67
CA THR A 36 27.96 27.51 -2.31
C THR A 36 28.55 28.76 -2.92
N THR A 37 27.76 29.78 -3.10
CA THR A 37 28.21 31.15 -3.46
C THR A 37 28.45 32.02 -2.24
N ASP A 38 28.01 31.56 -1.06
CA ASP A 38 28.18 32.27 0.20
C ASP A 38 29.54 31.90 0.85
N PRO A 39 30.45 32.86 1.05
CA PRO A 39 31.71 32.59 1.71
C PRO A 39 31.56 32.25 3.20
N LEU A 40 30.45 32.63 3.83
CA LEU A 40 30.15 32.42 5.25
C LEU A 40 29.33 31.14 5.50
N ALA A 41 28.99 30.42 4.44
CA ALA A 41 28.25 29.17 4.57
C ALA A 41 29.07 28.14 5.36
N ASP A 42 28.37 27.30 6.10
CA ASP A 42 28.95 26.19 6.84
C ASP A 42 29.73 25.24 5.88
N TYR A 43 30.74 24.57 6.41
CA TYR A 43 31.54 23.54 5.73
C TYR A 43 32.38 24.01 4.53
N VAL A 44 32.50 25.32 4.30
CA VAL A 44 33.38 25.88 3.25
C VAL A 44 34.83 25.49 3.50
N LYS A 45 35.50 25.01 2.46
CA LYS A 45 36.90 24.63 2.46
C LYS A 45 37.64 25.32 1.31
N GLY A 46 38.68 26.07 1.66
CA GLY A 46 39.56 26.74 0.70
C GLY A 46 39.06 28.10 0.21
N THR A 47 39.71 28.62 -0.82
CA THR A 47 39.45 29.92 -1.42
C THR A 47 38.37 29.87 -2.50
N GLN A 48 37.83 31.05 -2.84
CA GLN A 48 36.90 31.23 -3.93
C GLN A 48 37.49 30.71 -5.25
N ARG A 49 36.66 30.05 -6.02
CA ARG A 49 37.03 29.55 -7.37
C ARG A 49 36.81 30.66 -8.41
N GLU A 50 37.38 30.47 -9.59
CA GLU A 50 37.23 31.39 -10.72
C GLU A 50 35.78 31.70 -11.11
N ASN A 51 34.85 30.74 -10.84
CA ASN A 51 33.43 30.91 -11.09
C ASN A 51 32.63 31.51 -9.90
N GLY A 52 33.30 32.10 -8.92
CA GLY A 52 32.68 32.74 -7.78
C GLY A 52 32.16 31.80 -6.68
N SER A 53 32.28 30.47 -6.84
CA SER A 53 31.78 29.50 -5.87
C SER A 53 32.85 29.03 -4.89
N TYR A 54 32.41 28.59 -3.70
CA TYR A 54 33.25 27.97 -2.68
C TYR A 54 32.94 26.48 -2.61
N LYS A 55 33.94 25.64 -2.31
CA LYS A 55 33.73 24.22 -2.07
C LYS A 55 33.27 24.00 -0.66
N GLN A 56 32.25 23.15 -0.50
CA GLN A 56 31.84 22.59 0.78
C GLN A 56 32.27 21.13 0.87
N ARG A 57 32.66 20.69 2.07
CA ARG A 57 32.97 19.29 2.38
C ARG A 57 32.61 19.00 3.82
N PHE A 58 31.81 17.98 4.02
CA PHE A 58 31.39 17.51 5.33
C PHE A 58 31.22 16.00 5.36
N ASP A 59 31.38 15.43 6.53
CA ASP A 59 31.21 14.00 6.78
C ASP A 59 29.83 13.79 7.42
N TYR A 60 29.08 12.85 6.86
CA TYR A 60 27.70 12.62 7.27
C TYR A 60 27.35 11.14 7.31
N MET A 61 26.29 10.83 8.03
CA MET A 61 25.54 9.58 7.94
C MET A 61 24.09 9.84 7.59
N ASN A 62 23.47 8.84 6.98
CA ASN A 62 22.03 8.73 6.77
C ASN A 62 21.59 7.34 7.20
N PHE A 63 20.68 7.27 8.18
CA PHE A 63 20.06 6.03 8.60
C PHE A 63 18.59 6.05 8.20
N HIS A 64 18.18 5.13 7.35
CA HIS A 64 16.84 5.13 6.76
C HIS A 64 16.25 3.73 6.64
N GLY A 65 14.93 3.68 6.66
CA GLY A 65 14.16 2.49 6.35
C GLY A 65 13.52 2.62 4.97
N ASP A 66 13.59 1.56 4.18
CA ASP A 66 13.09 1.53 2.81
C ASP A 66 12.05 0.44 2.61
N VAL A 67 11.05 0.75 1.81
CA VAL A 67 10.15 -0.22 1.19
C VAL A 67 10.68 -0.53 -0.21
N MET A 68 10.95 -1.79 -0.48
CA MET A 68 11.54 -2.27 -1.73
C MET A 68 10.50 -3.03 -2.56
N PHE A 69 10.48 -2.79 -3.86
CA PHE A 69 9.56 -3.40 -4.80
C PHE A 69 10.36 -4.16 -5.88
N ASN A 70 10.28 -5.49 -5.90
CA ASN A 70 10.88 -6.27 -6.97
C ASN A 70 9.94 -6.31 -8.19
N LEU A 71 10.20 -5.45 -9.18
CA LEU A 71 9.33 -5.32 -10.35
C LEU A 71 9.26 -6.62 -11.15
N ASN A 72 10.37 -7.34 -11.26
CA ASN A 72 10.41 -8.58 -11.99
C ASN A 72 9.52 -9.66 -11.34
N ALA A 73 9.45 -9.69 -10.01
CA ALA A 73 8.58 -10.62 -9.30
C ALA A 73 7.11 -10.19 -9.33
N LEU A 74 6.84 -8.86 -9.27
CA LEU A 74 5.49 -8.30 -9.31
C LEU A 74 4.82 -8.51 -10.67
N PHE A 75 5.53 -8.25 -11.76
CA PHE A 75 4.97 -8.34 -13.11
C PHE A 75 5.24 -9.66 -13.82
N GLY A 76 6.41 -10.26 -13.58
CA GLY A 76 6.85 -11.50 -14.24
C GLY A 76 6.71 -12.75 -13.39
N GLY A 77 6.12 -12.64 -12.19
CA GLY A 77 6.01 -13.73 -11.23
C GLY A 77 7.35 -14.09 -10.57
N TYR A 78 7.27 -14.89 -9.51
CA TYR A 78 8.44 -15.34 -8.78
C TYR A 78 9.23 -16.39 -9.57
N ASN A 79 10.52 -16.17 -9.72
CA ASN A 79 11.47 -17.13 -10.28
C ASN A 79 12.76 -17.10 -9.45
N GLN A 80 13.09 -18.23 -8.80
CA GLN A 80 14.25 -18.33 -7.94
C GLN A 80 15.57 -18.29 -8.72
N ASP A 81 15.57 -18.68 -9.99
CA ASP A 81 16.78 -18.74 -10.83
C ASP A 81 16.96 -17.48 -11.71
N ARG A 82 16.16 -16.45 -11.47
CA ARG A 82 16.28 -15.20 -12.22
C ARG A 82 17.61 -14.52 -11.91
N VAL A 83 18.38 -14.23 -12.95
CA VAL A 83 19.73 -13.67 -12.84
C VAL A 83 19.68 -12.16 -12.58
N TYR A 84 18.73 -11.45 -13.18
CA TYR A 84 18.64 -9.99 -13.09
C TYR A 84 17.31 -9.53 -12.56
N GLU A 85 17.34 -8.58 -11.61
CA GLU A 85 16.14 -7.98 -11.03
C GLU A 85 16.32 -6.48 -10.81
N ILE A 86 15.24 -5.74 -11.07
CA ILE A 86 15.13 -4.30 -10.84
C ILE A 86 14.26 -4.08 -9.62
N ILE A 87 14.82 -3.37 -8.63
CA ILE A 87 14.20 -3.18 -7.33
C ILE A 87 14.21 -1.67 -7.01
N PRO A 88 13.20 -0.90 -7.44
CA PRO A 88 13.00 0.44 -6.91
C PRO A 88 12.64 0.37 -5.43
N TYR A 89 13.00 1.44 -4.72
CA TYR A 89 12.66 1.62 -3.33
C TYR A 89 12.35 3.07 -2.99
N LEU A 90 11.60 3.24 -1.92
CA LEU A 90 11.31 4.52 -1.31
C LEU A 90 11.47 4.38 0.20
N GLY A 91 12.08 5.36 0.83
CA GLY A 91 12.36 5.33 2.25
C GLY A 91 12.40 6.69 2.91
N ALA A 92 12.41 6.67 4.22
CA ALA A 92 12.57 7.84 5.05
C ALA A 92 13.54 7.54 6.19
N GLY A 93 14.23 8.58 6.65
CA GLY A 93 15.26 8.43 7.67
C GLY A 93 15.71 9.74 8.29
N ILE A 94 16.83 9.64 8.97
CA ILE A 94 17.49 10.75 9.62
C ILE A 94 18.93 10.85 9.15
N THR A 95 19.37 12.06 8.87
CA THR A 95 20.77 12.38 8.58
C THR A 95 21.42 13.08 9.76
N HIS A 96 22.68 12.81 9.96
CA HIS A 96 23.51 13.51 10.92
C HIS A 96 24.84 13.93 10.29
N ASN A 97 25.18 15.20 10.42
CA ASN A 97 26.44 15.74 9.98
C ASN A 97 27.46 15.74 11.13
N TYR A 98 28.58 15.05 10.94
CA TYR A 98 29.67 14.97 11.92
C TYR A 98 30.64 16.16 11.89
N THR A 99 30.61 16.96 10.84
CA THR A 99 31.42 18.17 10.72
C THR A 99 30.72 19.31 11.47
N LYS A 100 31.47 20.09 12.23
CA LYS A 100 30.92 21.26 12.95
C LYS A 100 30.53 22.39 11.97
N PRO A 101 29.34 23.01 12.19
CA PRO A 101 28.34 22.73 13.21
C PRO A 101 27.59 21.42 12.94
N HIS A 102 27.41 20.59 13.99
CA HIS A 102 26.66 19.35 13.86
C HIS A 102 25.19 19.64 13.56
N ARG A 103 24.66 19.05 12.52
CA ARG A 103 23.26 19.22 12.11
C ARG A 103 22.58 17.87 11.93
N GLN A 104 21.32 17.85 12.25
CA GLN A 104 20.43 16.70 12.02
C GLN A 104 19.27 17.16 11.13
N ALA A 105 18.84 16.31 10.22
CA ALA A 105 17.73 16.58 9.34
C ALA A 105 16.97 15.29 9.03
N LEU A 106 15.70 15.42 8.70
CA LEU A 106 14.94 14.32 8.10
C LEU A 106 15.38 14.12 6.66
N SER A 107 15.38 12.87 6.23
CA SER A 107 15.69 12.50 4.84
C SER A 107 14.59 11.67 4.22
N VAL A 108 14.38 11.88 2.95
CA VAL A 108 13.59 11.01 2.08
C VAL A 108 14.54 10.41 1.07
N ASN A 109 14.49 9.09 0.92
CA ASN A 109 15.38 8.35 0.03
C ASN A 109 14.56 7.66 -1.05
N ALA A 110 14.99 7.75 -2.29
CA ALA A 110 14.43 7.01 -3.39
C ALA A 110 15.56 6.48 -4.27
N GLY A 111 15.39 5.27 -4.80
CA GLY A 111 16.45 4.72 -5.64
C GLY A 111 16.04 3.44 -6.34
N ILE A 112 17.02 2.89 -7.06
CA ILE A 112 16.88 1.66 -7.82
C ILE A 112 18.08 0.78 -7.54
N ILE A 113 17.83 -0.46 -7.14
CA ILE A 113 18.83 -1.50 -7.03
C ILE A 113 18.73 -2.39 -8.26
N ASN A 114 19.80 -2.45 -9.05
CA ASN A 114 19.97 -3.45 -10.09
C ASN A 114 20.71 -4.62 -9.46
N ARG A 115 20.01 -5.74 -9.29
CA ARG A 115 20.53 -6.93 -8.63
C ARG A 115 20.88 -8.00 -9.66
N PHE A 116 22.10 -8.52 -9.55
CA PHE A 116 22.61 -9.59 -10.40
C PHE A 116 22.95 -10.79 -9.53
N ARG A 117 22.25 -11.89 -9.72
CA ARG A 117 22.49 -13.12 -8.98
C ARG A 117 23.72 -13.84 -9.50
N ILE A 118 24.66 -14.11 -8.60
CA ILE A 118 25.85 -14.91 -8.89
C ILE A 118 25.66 -16.34 -8.38
N SER A 119 25.02 -16.48 -7.22
CA SER A 119 24.73 -17.78 -6.61
C SER A 119 23.45 -17.70 -5.79
N ASN A 120 23.02 -18.85 -5.24
CA ASN A 120 21.87 -18.86 -4.33
C ASN A 120 22.11 -18.09 -3.02
N ALA A 121 23.35 -17.72 -2.73
CA ALA A 121 23.74 -17.03 -1.51
C ALA A 121 24.19 -15.59 -1.73
N ILE A 122 24.66 -15.25 -2.92
CA ILE A 122 25.36 -13.99 -3.18
C ILE A 122 24.83 -13.33 -4.44
N ASP A 123 24.47 -12.06 -4.31
CA ASP A 123 24.14 -11.17 -5.42
C ASP A 123 25.13 -9.99 -5.47
N ILE A 124 25.41 -9.49 -6.67
CA ILE A 124 26.01 -8.17 -6.89
C ILE A 124 24.88 -7.16 -7.07
N ASN A 125 25.01 -5.99 -6.45
CA ASN A 125 24.05 -4.90 -6.58
C ASN A 125 24.73 -3.65 -7.10
N LEU A 126 24.13 -3.02 -8.11
CA LEU A 126 24.40 -1.64 -8.48
C LEU A 126 23.21 -0.80 -8.00
N GLU A 127 23.44 0.04 -7.01
CA GLU A 127 22.42 0.90 -6.43
C GLU A 127 22.63 2.36 -6.84
N LEU A 128 21.56 2.97 -7.34
CA LEU A 128 21.46 4.42 -7.58
C LEU A 128 20.48 4.98 -6.56
N ASN A 129 20.94 5.96 -5.78
CA ASN A 129 20.14 6.59 -4.73
C ASN A 129 20.07 8.10 -4.94
N ALA A 130 18.90 8.66 -4.69
CA ALA A 130 18.63 10.07 -4.53
C ALA A 130 18.09 10.30 -3.11
N MET A 131 18.78 11.13 -2.34
CA MET A 131 18.39 11.54 -1.00
C MET A 131 18.00 13.01 -1.02
N GLY A 132 16.78 13.31 -0.59
CA GLY A 132 16.32 14.67 -0.28
C GLY A 132 16.40 14.91 1.22
N VAL A 133 16.94 16.04 1.62
CA VAL A 133 17.07 16.46 3.01
C VAL A 133 16.60 17.89 3.18
N GLU A 134 16.25 18.28 4.41
CA GLU A 134 15.94 19.68 4.72
C GLU A 134 17.13 20.59 4.45
N ASP A 135 16.86 21.80 3.95
CA ASP A 135 17.82 22.86 3.55
C ASP A 135 18.87 23.23 4.61
N LYS A 136 18.66 22.86 5.86
CA LYS A 136 19.60 23.09 6.96
C LYS A 136 20.79 22.12 6.98
N PHE A 137 20.77 21.10 6.15
CA PHE A 137 21.74 20.01 6.21
C PHE A 137 23.11 20.43 5.68
N ASP A 138 23.19 21.19 4.60
CA ASP A 138 24.44 21.68 4.02
C ASP A 138 24.92 23.00 4.64
N GLY A 139 24.13 23.57 5.56
CA GLY A 139 24.45 24.81 6.25
C GLY A 139 24.17 26.09 5.48
N THR A 140 23.52 25.99 4.33
CA THR A 140 23.15 27.15 3.52
C THR A 140 21.63 27.23 3.42
N VAL A 141 21.00 28.23 4.05
CA VAL A 141 19.57 28.46 3.92
C VAL A 141 19.33 29.32 2.67
N ALA A 142 19.19 28.68 1.52
CA ALA A 142 19.05 29.36 0.21
C ALA A 142 17.65 29.22 -0.42
N GLY A 143 16.59 29.45 0.34
CA GLY A 143 15.26 29.74 -0.17
C GLY A 143 14.48 28.62 -0.87
N LYS A 144 14.96 27.41 -0.94
CA LYS A 144 14.31 26.22 -1.53
C LYS A 144 14.28 25.05 -0.56
N GLY A 145 13.90 25.17 0.61
CA GLY A 145 13.54 24.15 1.62
C GLY A 145 14.14 22.73 1.59
N TYR A 146 14.87 22.30 0.53
CA TYR A 146 15.40 20.94 0.38
C TYR A 146 16.70 20.89 -0.41
N ASP A 147 17.65 20.09 0.10
CA ASP A 147 18.90 19.71 -0.57
C ASP A 147 18.82 18.32 -1.15
N GLY A 148 19.53 18.06 -2.24
CA GLY A 148 19.59 16.76 -2.90
C GLY A 148 21.00 16.18 -2.96
N VAL A 149 21.15 14.92 -2.57
CA VAL A 149 22.39 14.15 -2.70
C VAL A 149 22.13 12.93 -3.56
N PHE A 150 22.95 12.75 -4.61
CA PHE A 150 22.92 11.58 -5.47
C PHE A 150 24.14 10.71 -5.22
N SER A 151 23.91 9.40 -5.17
CA SER A 151 24.98 8.42 -5.01
C SER A 151 24.78 7.21 -5.92
N ALA A 152 25.90 6.60 -6.29
CA ALA A 152 25.94 5.32 -6.98
C ALA A 152 26.90 4.41 -6.22
N THR A 153 26.44 3.21 -5.87
CA THR A 153 27.22 2.25 -5.11
C THR A 153 27.17 0.87 -5.74
N LEU A 154 28.30 0.17 -5.68
CA LEU A 154 28.42 -1.24 -6.03
C LEU A 154 28.61 -2.03 -4.75
N GLY A 155 27.83 -3.08 -4.57
CA GLY A 155 27.83 -3.85 -3.34
C GLY A 155 27.55 -5.33 -3.54
N LEU A 156 27.64 -6.07 -2.45
CA LEU A 156 27.31 -7.48 -2.37
C LEU A 156 26.19 -7.69 -1.37
N THR A 157 25.22 -8.52 -1.72
CA THR A 157 24.20 -9.01 -0.78
C THR A 157 24.42 -10.47 -0.49
N TYR A 158 24.44 -10.82 0.78
CA TYR A 158 24.44 -12.21 1.24
C TYR A 158 23.04 -12.60 1.72
N HIS A 159 22.53 -13.70 1.21
CA HIS A 159 21.26 -14.28 1.62
C HIS A 159 21.48 -15.32 2.70
N PHE A 160 20.91 -15.09 3.89
CA PHE A 160 20.94 -16.07 4.99
C PHE A 160 20.16 -17.35 4.63
N PRO A 161 20.42 -18.50 5.31
CA PRO A 161 19.70 -19.75 5.09
C PRO A 161 18.17 -19.59 5.18
N LYS A 162 17.44 -20.52 4.55
CA LYS A 162 16.01 -20.45 4.18
C LYS A 162 15.77 -19.46 3.04
N ARG A 163 16.59 -19.55 2.00
CA ARG A 163 16.54 -18.74 0.80
C ARG A 163 15.33 -19.09 -0.06
N GLY A 164 14.79 -18.06 -0.68
CA GLY A 164 13.66 -18.19 -1.58
C GLY A 164 12.31 -18.21 -0.86
N PHE A 165 11.29 -18.16 -1.66
CA PHE A 165 9.91 -18.31 -1.20
C PHE A 165 9.43 -19.67 -1.63
N ASN A 166 8.83 -20.43 -0.71
CA ASN A 166 8.07 -21.60 -1.10
C ASN A 166 6.96 -21.09 -2.01
N ARG A 167 7.02 -21.42 -3.31
CA ARG A 167 5.78 -21.40 -4.06
C ARG A 167 4.84 -22.30 -3.26
N PRO A 168 3.62 -21.87 -2.89
CA PRO A 168 2.59 -22.86 -2.79
C PRO A 168 2.65 -23.56 -4.15
N MET A 169 3.11 -24.81 -4.18
CA MET A 169 2.84 -25.61 -5.37
C MET A 169 1.35 -25.37 -5.61
N PRO A 170 0.92 -24.98 -6.83
CA PRO A 170 -0.47 -25.17 -7.17
C PRO A 170 -0.70 -26.62 -6.76
N GLN A 171 -1.48 -26.84 -5.70
CA GLN A 171 -1.93 -28.18 -5.38
C GLN A 171 -2.45 -28.63 -6.72
N LEU A 172 -1.77 -29.60 -7.32
CA LEU A 172 -2.32 -30.30 -8.46
C LEU A 172 -3.63 -30.80 -7.88
N ILE A 173 -4.71 -30.08 -8.21
CA ILE A 173 -6.06 -30.47 -7.82
C ILE A 173 -6.09 -31.91 -8.26
N SER A 174 -6.09 -32.82 -7.28
CA SER A 174 -6.03 -34.24 -7.59
C SER A 174 -7.20 -34.50 -8.54
N ALA A 175 -7.06 -35.40 -9.48
CA ALA A 175 -8.15 -35.71 -10.40
C ALA A 175 -9.45 -36.03 -9.63
N LEU A 176 -9.32 -36.51 -8.39
CA LEU A 176 -10.38 -36.74 -7.43
C LEU A 176 -11.02 -35.43 -6.93
N GLU A 177 -10.25 -34.41 -6.57
CA GLU A 177 -10.79 -33.09 -6.13
C GLU A 177 -11.43 -32.35 -7.29
N LEU A 178 -10.85 -32.46 -8.50
CA LEU A 178 -11.45 -31.87 -9.71
C LEU A 178 -12.80 -32.54 -10.01
N SER A 179 -12.90 -33.86 -9.92
CA SER A 179 -14.15 -34.59 -10.13
C SER A 179 -15.19 -34.26 -9.04
N ALA A 180 -14.80 -34.14 -7.77
CA ALA A 180 -15.67 -33.71 -6.68
C ALA A 180 -16.21 -32.30 -6.88
N MET A 181 -15.36 -31.37 -7.34
CA MET A 181 -15.76 -29.99 -7.63
C MET A 181 -16.71 -29.91 -8.84
N GLN A 182 -16.48 -30.73 -9.87
CA GLN A 182 -17.38 -30.86 -11.01
C GLN A 182 -18.74 -31.45 -10.59
N GLN A 183 -18.74 -32.43 -9.69
CA GLN A 183 -19.97 -33.01 -9.15
C GLN A 183 -20.78 -31.99 -8.33
N GLN A 184 -20.12 -31.21 -7.48
CA GLN A 184 -20.77 -30.13 -6.73
C GLN A 184 -21.36 -29.05 -7.66
N MET A 185 -20.65 -28.68 -8.74
CA MET A 185 -21.19 -27.75 -9.72
C MET A 185 -22.43 -28.32 -10.44
N ALA A 186 -22.42 -29.60 -10.78
CA ALA A 186 -23.59 -30.27 -11.38
C ALA A 186 -24.79 -30.33 -10.43
N GLU A 187 -24.56 -30.62 -9.15
CA GLU A 187 -25.60 -30.63 -8.10
C GLU A 187 -26.19 -29.23 -7.88
N MET A 188 -25.35 -28.19 -7.82
CA MET A 188 -25.83 -26.80 -7.73
C MET A 188 -26.63 -26.36 -8.97
N ALA A 189 -26.20 -26.76 -10.16
CA ALA A 189 -26.94 -26.47 -11.39
C ALA A 189 -28.31 -27.15 -11.39
N ALA A 190 -28.37 -28.41 -10.98
CA ALA A 190 -29.63 -29.14 -10.86
C ALA A 190 -30.55 -28.53 -9.80
N ALA A 191 -30.03 -28.12 -8.64
CA ALA A 191 -30.79 -27.42 -7.61
C ALA A 191 -31.36 -26.08 -8.09
N ASN A 192 -30.55 -25.30 -8.85
CA ASN A 192 -31.00 -24.04 -9.44
C ASN A 192 -32.13 -24.27 -10.46
N GLN A 193 -32.02 -25.29 -11.32
CA GLN A 193 -33.11 -25.65 -12.23
C GLN A 193 -34.40 -26.04 -11.50
N GLN A 194 -34.28 -26.80 -10.40
CA GLN A 194 -35.45 -27.16 -9.58
C GLN A 194 -36.08 -25.91 -8.94
N LEU A 195 -35.27 -24.99 -8.41
CA LEU A 195 -35.74 -23.72 -7.85
C LEU A 195 -36.45 -22.85 -8.90
N GLU A 196 -35.87 -22.73 -10.11
CA GLU A 196 -36.51 -21.98 -11.20
C GLU A 196 -37.84 -22.60 -11.63
N SER A 197 -37.90 -23.93 -11.74
CA SER A 197 -39.16 -24.63 -12.06
C SER A 197 -40.19 -24.47 -10.95
N ALA A 198 -39.81 -24.55 -9.68
CA ALA A 198 -40.69 -24.32 -8.54
C ALA A 198 -41.17 -22.86 -8.48
N LEU A 199 -40.29 -21.89 -8.76
CA LEU A 199 -40.65 -20.47 -8.86
C LEU A 199 -41.68 -20.22 -9.95
N THR A 200 -41.46 -20.80 -11.14
CA THR A 200 -42.37 -20.69 -12.29
C THR A 200 -43.72 -21.35 -11.98
N ALA A 201 -43.69 -22.50 -11.31
CA ALA A 201 -44.91 -23.17 -10.87
C ALA A 201 -45.66 -22.38 -9.80
N ALA A 202 -44.94 -21.72 -8.87
CA ALA A 202 -45.54 -20.85 -7.85
C ALA A 202 -46.14 -19.58 -8.47
N GLN A 203 -45.47 -18.99 -9.47
CA GLN A 203 -45.98 -17.80 -10.19
C GLN A 203 -47.21 -18.12 -11.05
N ASN A 204 -47.29 -19.32 -11.61
CA ASN A 204 -48.39 -19.76 -12.43
C ASN A 204 -49.55 -20.41 -11.63
N ARG A 205 -49.43 -20.51 -10.30
CA ARG A 205 -50.58 -20.93 -9.48
C ARG A 205 -51.67 -19.89 -9.64
N PRO A 206 -52.92 -20.30 -10.04
CA PRO A 206 -54.05 -19.41 -9.96
C PRO A 206 -54.15 -18.94 -8.50
N VAL A 207 -54.22 -17.64 -8.31
CA VAL A 207 -54.52 -17.08 -6.98
C VAL A 207 -55.94 -17.57 -6.69
N GLU A 208 -56.07 -18.62 -5.89
CA GLU A 208 -57.30 -19.01 -5.31
C GLU A 208 -57.67 -17.89 -4.32
N VAL A 209 -58.40 -16.90 -4.82
CA VAL A 209 -58.99 -15.87 -3.98
C VAL A 209 -60.04 -16.60 -3.15
N THR A 210 -59.63 -17.13 -2.01
CA THR A 210 -60.56 -17.49 -0.97
C THR A 210 -61.14 -16.16 -0.50
N GLU A 211 -62.28 -15.76 -1.05
CA GLU A 211 -63.09 -14.73 -0.43
C GLU A 211 -63.43 -15.24 0.98
N THR A 212 -62.58 -14.88 1.91
CA THR A 212 -62.93 -14.95 3.32
C THR A 212 -63.93 -13.83 3.50
N GLU A 213 -65.21 -14.19 3.46
CA GLU A 213 -66.27 -13.30 3.84
C GLU A 213 -65.99 -12.85 5.28
N VAL A 214 -65.37 -11.69 5.38
CA VAL A 214 -65.21 -11.01 6.66
C VAL A 214 -66.59 -10.52 7.02
N VAL A 215 -67.29 -11.29 7.82
CA VAL A 215 -68.52 -10.85 8.46
C VAL A 215 -68.16 -9.68 9.36
N VAL A 216 -68.23 -8.47 8.82
CA VAL A 216 -68.14 -7.24 9.58
C VAL A 216 -69.46 -7.16 10.41
N THR A 217 -69.39 -7.60 11.63
CA THR A 217 -70.51 -7.62 12.59
C THR A 217 -70.87 -6.22 13.10
N ASP A 218 -70.09 -5.18 12.70
CA ASP A 218 -70.41 -3.80 13.07
C ASP A 218 -70.21 -2.86 11.86
N PRO A 219 -71.30 -2.34 11.27
CA PRO A 219 -71.21 -1.49 10.08
C PRO A 219 -70.57 -0.12 10.32
N ASN A 220 -70.19 0.19 11.56
CA ASN A 220 -69.72 1.50 11.93
C ASN A 220 -68.17 1.62 12.01
N ILE A 221 -67.43 0.51 11.90
CA ILE A 221 -65.95 0.53 11.95
C ILE A 221 -65.36 0.26 10.56
N ALA A 222 -65.09 1.29 9.81
CA ALA A 222 -64.42 1.16 8.53
C ALA A 222 -62.93 0.82 8.74
N PRO A 223 -62.37 -0.20 8.06
CA PRO A 223 -60.97 -0.52 8.16
C PRO A 223 -60.12 0.66 7.70
N ARG A 224 -59.13 1.08 8.51
CA ARG A 224 -58.25 2.17 8.19
C ARG A 224 -56.82 1.65 8.03
N THR A 225 -56.16 2.07 6.98
CA THR A 225 -54.78 1.70 6.69
C THR A 225 -53.84 2.74 7.28
N VAL A 226 -52.81 2.26 7.96
CA VAL A 226 -51.75 3.10 8.53
C VAL A 226 -50.49 2.94 7.68
N PHE A 227 -49.91 4.04 7.24
CA PHE A 227 -48.73 4.03 6.41
C PHE A 227 -47.49 4.42 7.22
N PHE A 228 -46.42 3.69 7.03
CA PHE A 228 -45.09 3.99 7.59
C PHE A 228 -44.15 4.44 6.49
N LYS A 229 -43.23 5.33 6.84
CA LYS A 229 -42.12 5.66 5.95
C LYS A 229 -41.17 4.47 5.90
N ILE A 230 -40.71 4.10 4.72
CA ILE A 230 -39.75 2.99 4.52
C ILE A 230 -38.54 3.20 5.41
N GLY A 231 -38.23 2.21 6.25
CA GLY A 231 -37.10 2.22 7.17
C GLY A 231 -37.33 2.97 8.50
N SER A 232 -38.56 3.39 8.81
CA SER A 232 -38.91 4.05 10.09
C SER A 232 -40.08 3.38 10.75
N ALA A 233 -40.05 3.24 12.08
CA ALA A 233 -41.16 2.81 12.90
C ALA A 233 -41.98 4.00 13.46
N GLU A 234 -41.65 5.23 13.10
CA GLU A 234 -42.33 6.45 13.55
C GLU A 234 -43.57 6.71 12.68
N LEU A 235 -44.66 6.98 13.35
CA LEU A 235 -45.92 7.38 12.71
C LEU A 235 -45.88 8.87 12.35
N SER A 236 -46.38 9.20 11.17
CA SER A 236 -46.56 10.60 10.83
C SER A 236 -47.61 11.27 11.72
N PRO A 237 -47.59 12.59 11.91
CA PRO A 237 -48.60 13.29 12.70
C PRO A 237 -50.03 13.03 12.22
N ARG A 238 -50.18 12.81 10.92
CA ARG A 238 -51.47 12.47 10.29
C ARG A 238 -51.96 11.07 10.71
N GLU A 239 -51.06 10.10 10.75
CA GLU A 239 -51.39 8.73 11.15
C GLU A 239 -51.64 8.62 12.65
N VAL A 240 -50.94 9.36 13.48
CA VAL A 240 -51.22 9.50 14.93
C VAL A 240 -52.61 10.05 15.16
N MET A 241 -53.02 11.05 14.38
CA MET A 241 -54.37 11.64 14.48
C MET A 241 -55.46 10.63 14.05
N ASN A 242 -55.21 9.84 13.02
CA ASN A 242 -56.13 8.80 12.55
C ASN A 242 -56.32 7.70 13.60
N ILE A 243 -55.22 7.27 14.24
CA ILE A 243 -55.27 6.25 15.30
C ILE A 243 -55.98 6.78 16.55
N SER A 244 -55.69 8.02 16.94
CA SER A 244 -56.35 8.63 18.11
C SER A 244 -57.85 8.83 17.93
N TYR A 245 -58.29 9.16 16.72
CA TYR A 245 -59.70 9.24 16.37
C TYR A 245 -60.38 7.87 16.43
N LEU A 246 -59.72 6.82 15.92
CA LEU A 246 -60.22 5.45 15.98
C LEU A 246 -60.33 4.98 17.43
N ALA A 247 -59.28 5.24 18.26
CA ALA A 247 -59.31 4.88 19.67
C ALA A 247 -60.45 5.56 20.44
N LYS A 248 -60.77 6.79 20.08
CA LYS A 248 -61.91 7.51 20.68
C LYS A 248 -63.24 6.92 20.28
N GLN A 249 -63.44 6.49 19.03
CA GLN A 249 -64.65 5.81 18.56
C GLN A 249 -64.83 4.43 19.20
N MET A 250 -63.78 3.75 19.61
CA MET A 250 -63.84 2.45 20.29
C MET A 250 -64.16 2.56 21.79
N GLN A 251 -64.15 3.77 22.37
CA GLN A 251 -64.48 4.03 23.77
C GLN A 251 -65.92 4.50 23.97
N GLU A 252 -66.62 4.87 22.91
CA GLU A 252 -68.07 5.17 22.90
C GLU A 252 -68.88 3.91 22.55
#